data_da6298fa1fab3bf4a456e9756239b43d
#
_entry.id   da6298fa1fab3bf4a456e9756239b43d
#
_cell.length_a   1.000
_cell.length_b   1.000
_cell.length_c   1.000
_cell.angle_alpha   90.00
_cell.angle_beta   90.00
_cell.angle_gamma   90.00
#
_symmetry.space_group_name_H-M   'P 1'
#
loop_
_entity.id
_entity.type
_entity.pdbx_description
1 polymer ?
#
loop_
_entity_poly.entity_id
_entity_poly.type
_entity_poly.pdbx_seq_one_letter_code
_entity_poly.pdbx_strand_id
1 'polypeptide(L)'
;MIKRRMVALTAVAVMVVGACSGGGSGTPAPSLPAAIGDGEGAVSVLSWPGYVENGSTDPTVNWVKPFEDATGCKVDAQIFGTSDEAFSLFSTNPEKYDVISASGDASLRLVRAGYVQPMSVDLVSSYKDIFPALKDKPYNTVDGVHYGIPHGRGSNLLMWRTDDVTTAPDSWAVMFDGTSYSGKVSVYDAPIYIADAAVMLMATKPELGIKNPYALDDTQFAAAVDLLKKQKPVIGQYWVDYTKQMEAFTNQDAVIGTTWEVITNLLKAAEPPVPVEKVKPKEGATGWSDTWMINSKTKHINCAYKLIDHLTSPETNAQIAEWFGEAPGNSKACEHTASPTHCDDYHANDDAFWKDVWYWQTPETKCVDGRTDKTCKGFDDWVKAWTEIKG
;
A
#
# COMPACT_ATOMS: atom_id res chain seq x y z
N MET A 1 4.11 95.80 4.64
CA MET A 1 3.52 95.38 3.35
C MET A 1 4.33 94.21 2.81
N ILE A 2 3.85 92.99 3.05
CA ILE A 2 4.59 91.77 2.77
C ILE A 2 3.93 91.09 1.50
N LYS A 3 4.68 90.98 0.44
CA LYS A 3 4.25 90.28 -0.79
C LYS A 3 4.39 88.77 -0.59
N ARG A 4 3.30 88.07 -0.60
CA ARG A 4 3.28 86.61 -0.68
C ARG A 4 3.48 86.15 -2.11
N ARG A 5 4.50 85.30 -2.37
CA ARG A 5 4.67 84.54 -3.62
C ARG A 5 3.95 83.25 -3.49
N MET A 6 3.01 82.96 -4.43
CA MET A 6 2.41 81.63 -4.65
C MET A 6 3.37 80.73 -5.45
N VAL A 7 3.65 79.56 -4.92
CA VAL A 7 4.32 78.49 -5.69
C VAL A 7 3.23 77.50 -6.09
N ALA A 8 3.08 77.30 -7.39
CA ALA A 8 2.19 76.30 -7.95
C ALA A 8 2.89 74.93 -7.94
N LEU A 9 2.30 73.95 -7.25
CA LEU A 9 2.69 72.53 -7.32
C LEU A 9 1.87 71.87 -8.40
N THR A 10 2.56 71.38 -9.44
CA THR A 10 1.97 70.52 -10.46
C THR A 10 1.95 69.09 -9.96
N ALA A 11 0.78 68.54 -9.71
CA ALA A 11 0.61 67.12 -9.35
C ALA A 11 0.63 66.26 -10.63
N VAL A 12 1.61 65.40 -10.76
CA VAL A 12 1.65 64.34 -11.79
C VAL A 12 0.89 63.14 -11.22
N ALA A 13 -0.26 62.80 -11.80
CA ALA A 13 -1.02 61.62 -11.50
C ALA A 13 -0.38 60.42 -12.26
N VAL A 14 0.26 59.53 -11.55
CA VAL A 14 0.69 58.23 -12.07
C VAL A 14 -0.50 57.26 -11.95
N MET A 15 -1.09 56.90 -13.10
CA MET A 15 -2.06 55.78 -13.15
C MET A 15 -1.32 54.45 -13.03
N VAL A 16 -1.47 53.78 -11.90
CA VAL A 16 -1.05 52.39 -11.75
C VAL A 16 -2.17 51.52 -12.30
N VAL A 17 -1.94 50.90 -13.45
CA VAL A 17 -2.81 49.88 -14.02
C VAL A 17 -2.57 48.62 -13.17
N GLY A 18 -3.47 48.32 -12.21
CA GLY A 18 -3.47 47.08 -11.49
C GLY A 18 -3.93 45.94 -12.41
N ALA A 19 -3.01 45.10 -12.84
CA ALA A 19 -3.34 43.79 -13.41
C ALA A 19 -3.84 42.86 -12.29
N CYS A 20 -5.14 42.61 -12.26
CA CYS A 20 -5.70 41.53 -11.45
C CYS A 20 -5.26 40.17 -12.03
N SER A 21 -4.16 39.63 -11.57
CA SER A 21 -3.85 38.21 -11.72
C SER A 21 -4.64 37.48 -10.62
N GLY A 22 -5.67 36.72 -11.01
CA GLY A 22 -6.39 35.82 -10.12
C GLY A 22 -5.43 34.77 -9.57
N GLY A 23 -4.87 35.05 -8.38
CA GLY A 23 -4.13 34.06 -7.61
C GLY A 23 -5.12 33.16 -6.89
N GLY A 24 -5.23 31.91 -7.33
CA GLY A 24 -5.82 30.87 -6.51
C GLY A 24 -5.07 30.81 -5.19
N SER A 25 -5.77 30.98 -4.07
CA SER A 25 -5.24 30.79 -2.71
C SER A 25 -5.01 29.31 -2.45
N GLY A 26 -3.94 28.76 -3.06
CA GLY A 26 -3.38 27.49 -2.62
C GLY A 26 -2.76 27.70 -1.24
N THR A 27 -3.20 26.94 -0.25
CA THR A 27 -2.51 26.85 1.03
C THR A 27 -1.04 26.51 0.71
N PRO A 28 -0.05 27.24 1.25
CA PRO A 28 1.36 26.90 1.02
C PRO A 28 1.57 25.44 1.42
N ALA A 29 2.24 24.66 0.56
CA ALA A 29 2.67 23.32 0.94
C ALA A 29 3.48 23.42 2.24
N PRO A 30 3.26 22.51 3.21
CA PRO A 30 4.03 22.52 4.44
C PRO A 30 5.52 22.49 4.11
N SER A 31 6.30 23.39 4.71
CA SER A 31 7.75 23.42 4.49
C SER A 31 8.35 22.17 5.10
N LEU A 32 9.03 21.36 4.28
CA LEU A 32 9.76 20.18 4.75
C LEU A 32 10.81 20.60 5.79
N PRO A 33 11.03 19.83 6.87
CA PRO A 33 12.10 20.09 7.79
C PRO A 33 13.46 20.02 7.07
N ALA A 34 14.38 20.93 7.41
CA ALA A 34 15.72 20.96 6.84
C ALA A 34 16.65 19.91 7.49
N ALA A 35 16.34 19.48 8.71
CA ALA A 35 17.06 18.49 9.49
C ALA A 35 16.12 17.87 10.54
N ILE A 36 16.43 16.67 10.99
CA ILE A 36 15.76 16.05 12.15
C ILE A 36 16.34 16.67 13.42
N GLY A 37 15.45 17.24 14.24
CA GLY A 37 15.79 17.80 15.54
C GLY A 37 15.71 16.78 16.68
N ASP A 38 15.64 17.29 17.92
CA ASP A 38 15.31 16.48 19.08
C ASP A 38 13.91 15.89 18.93
N GLY A 39 13.70 14.70 19.50
CA GLY A 39 12.38 14.07 19.49
C GLY A 39 11.39 14.80 20.40
N GLU A 40 10.12 14.79 20.04
CA GLU A 40 9.04 15.40 20.82
C GLU A 40 8.58 14.52 21.99
N GLY A 41 9.23 13.37 22.18
CA GLY A 41 8.99 12.46 23.31
C GLY A 41 7.92 11.39 23.06
N ALA A 42 7.16 11.48 21.97
CA ALA A 42 6.14 10.49 21.61
C ALA A 42 5.94 10.43 20.09
N VAL A 43 5.42 9.30 19.60
CA VAL A 43 4.93 9.11 18.24
C VAL A 43 3.81 8.06 18.23
N SER A 44 2.68 8.37 17.61
CA SER A 44 1.57 7.44 17.45
C SER A 44 1.50 6.89 16.03
N VAL A 45 1.30 5.59 15.91
CA VAL A 45 1.39 4.86 14.66
C VAL A 45 0.13 4.06 14.40
N LEU A 46 -0.39 4.14 13.19
CA LEU A 46 -1.43 3.25 12.68
C LEU A 46 -0.80 2.28 11.68
N SER A 47 -0.76 0.99 11.98
CA SER A 47 0.00 0.03 11.17
C SER A 47 -0.70 -1.30 10.95
N TRP A 48 -0.24 -2.04 9.95
CA TRP A 48 -0.52 -3.46 9.82
C TRP A 48 -0.02 -4.23 11.05
N PRO A 49 -0.68 -5.34 11.44
CA PRO A 49 -0.17 -6.24 12.48
C PRO A 49 1.24 -6.71 12.12
N GLY A 50 2.13 -6.79 13.12
CA GLY A 50 3.49 -7.30 12.92
C GLY A 50 4.52 -6.25 12.47
N TYR A 51 4.12 -5.01 12.15
CA TYR A 51 5.09 -3.99 11.70
C TYR A 51 5.73 -3.19 12.84
N VAL A 52 5.05 -3.10 13.99
CA VAL A 52 5.51 -2.28 15.13
C VAL A 52 5.40 -3.09 16.41
N GLU A 53 6.26 -4.12 16.54
CA GLU A 53 6.24 -5.02 17.67
C GLU A 53 7.03 -4.47 18.86
N ASN A 54 6.38 -4.50 20.03
CA ASN A 54 6.88 -3.98 21.30
C ASN A 54 7.00 -5.05 22.40
N GLY A 55 6.91 -6.32 22.03
CA GLY A 55 6.95 -7.45 22.95
C GLY A 55 5.59 -7.85 23.54
N SER A 56 4.48 -7.19 23.13
CA SER A 56 3.14 -7.53 23.64
C SER A 56 2.55 -8.78 22.96
N THR A 57 2.88 -9.00 21.69
CA THR A 57 2.47 -10.17 20.91
C THR A 57 3.32 -11.38 21.27
N ASP A 58 4.64 -11.19 21.26
CA ASP A 58 5.65 -12.15 21.72
C ASP A 58 6.74 -11.41 22.49
N PRO A 59 7.04 -11.78 23.75
CA PRO A 59 8.05 -11.10 24.57
C PRO A 59 9.47 -11.13 23.97
N THR A 60 9.75 -12.02 23.03
CA THR A 60 11.06 -12.13 22.33
C THR A 60 11.14 -11.26 21.10
N VAL A 61 10.02 -10.66 20.66
CA VAL A 61 9.91 -9.87 19.43
C VAL A 61 9.63 -8.41 19.77
N ASN A 62 10.67 -7.58 19.74
CA ASN A 62 10.58 -6.19 20.17
C ASN A 62 11.68 -5.33 19.54
N TRP A 63 11.37 -4.56 18.53
CA TRP A 63 12.23 -3.54 17.95
C TRP A 63 11.80 -2.11 18.30
N VAL A 64 10.65 -1.94 18.95
CA VAL A 64 10.19 -0.65 19.47
C VAL A 64 11.03 -0.20 20.66
N LYS A 65 11.32 -1.10 21.60
CA LYS A 65 12.06 -0.71 22.80
C LYS A 65 13.46 -0.16 22.52
N PRO A 66 14.31 -0.76 21.66
CA PRO A 66 15.59 -0.17 21.28
C PRO A 66 15.47 1.23 20.68
N PHE A 67 14.43 1.47 19.87
CA PHE A 67 14.13 2.80 19.33
C PHE A 67 13.78 3.80 20.43
N GLU A 68 12.88 3.45 21.35
CA GLU A 68 12.49 4.30 22.47
C GLU A 68 13.68 4.65 23.37
N ASP A 69 14.53 3.67 23.69
CA ASP A 69 15.70 3.86 24.52
C ASP A 69 16.74 4.77 23.86
N ALA A 70 16.90 4.66 22.54
CA ALA A 70 17.87 5.46 21.78
C ALA A 70 17.40 6.89 21.51
N THR A 71 16.08 7.12 21.37
CA THR A 71 15.55 8.41 20.89
C THR A 71 14.74 9.18 21.93
N GLY A 72 14.26 8.50 22.98
CA GLY A 72 13.30 9.06 23.93
C GLY A 72 11.87 9.21 23.37
N CYS A 73 11.62 8.82 22.11
CA CYS A 73 10.29 8.84 21.48
C CYS A 73 9.49 7.61 21.89
N LYS A 74 8.48 7.75 22.74
CA LYS A 74 7.57 6.67 23.10
C LYS A 74 6.62 6.35 21.95
N VAL A 75 6.46 5.06 21.62
CA VAL A 75 5.64 4.59 20.51
C VAL A 75 4.30 4.09 21.02
N ASP A 76 3.21 4.68 20.51
CA ASP A 76 1.84 4.18 20.70
C ASP A 76 1.33 3.62 19.36
N ALA A 77 1.25 2.30 19.23
CA ALA A 77 0.86 1.63 18.00
C ALA A 77 -0.57 1.09 18.09
N GLN A 78 -1.38 1.42 17.09
CA GLN A 78 -2.69 0.81 16.84
C GLN A 78 -2.63 0.05 15.53
N ILE A 79 -3.19 -1.17 15.51
CA ILE A 79 -3.29 -2.01 14.32
C ILE A 79 -4.64 -1.85 13.62
N PHE A 80 -4.67 -2.16 12.33
CA PHE A 80 -5.87 -2.27 11.49
C PHE A 80 -5.81 -3.57 10.67
N GLY A 81 -6.96 -4.02 10.16
CA GLY A 81 -7.07 -5.27 9.40
C GLY A 81 -7.23 -5.10 7.89
N THR A 82 -7.64 -3.91 7.41
CA THR A 82 -7.84 -3.64 5.98
C THR A 82 -7.43 -2.22 5.60
N SER A 83 -7.10 -1.99 4.32
CA SER A 83 -6.78 -0.64 3.80
C SER A 83 -7.94 0.34 3.98
N ASP A 84 -9.19 -0.10 3.87
CA ASP A 84 -10.35 0.76 4.08
C ASP A 84 -10.56 1.11 5.56
N GLU A 85 -10.29 0.18 6.47
CA GLU A 85 -10.25 0.46 7.91
C GLU A 85 -9.15 1.47 8.24
N ALA A 86 -7.94 1.27 7.71
CA ALA A 86 -6.82 2.19 7.88
C ALA A 86 -7.18 3.61 7.43
N PHE A 87 -7.74 3.75 6.22
CA PHE A 87 -8.19 5.03 5.69
C PHE A 87 -9.27 5.66 6.57
N SER A 88 -10.27 4.88 7.00
CA SER A 88 -11.36 5.35 7.86
C SER A 88 -10.85 5.84 9.22
N LEU A 89 -10.04 5.04 9.91
CA LEU A 89 -9.47 5.41 11.22
C LEU A 89 -8.61 6.66 11.14
N PHE A 90 -7.77 6.76 10.11
CA PHE A 90 -6.86 7.89 9.93
C PHE A 90 -7.60 9.19 9.55
N SER A 91 -8.62 9.09 8.69
CA SER A 91 -9.40 10.25 8.23
C SER A 91 -10.37 10.79 9.28
N THR A 92 -10.97 9.92 10.09
CA THR A 92 -11.91 10.32 11.14
C THR A 92 -11.24 10.81 12.41
N ASN A 93 -9.96 10.49 12.61
CA ASN A 93 -9.16 10.91 13.77
C ASN A 93 -7.87 11.63 13.34
N PRO A 94 -7.96 12.77 12.66
CA PRO A 94 -6.83 13.38 11.94
C PRO A 94 -5.70 13.92 12.82
N GLU A 95 -5.85 13.92 14.14
CA GLU A 95 -4.82 14.34 15.10
C GLU A 95 -4.35 13.21 16.02
N LYS A 96 -4.87 11.98 15.82
CA LYS A 96 -4.57 10.85 16.70
C LYS A 96 -3.26 10.15 16.32
N TYR A 97 -2.97 10.04 15.02
CA TYR A 97 -1.83 9.29 14.53
C TYR A 97 -0.83 10.20 13.85
N ASP A 98 0.45 9.99 14.10
CA ASP A 98 1.55 10.73 13.47
C ASP A 98 2.03 10.03 12.20
N VAL A 99 2.02 8.70 12.20
CA VAL A 99 2.51 7.85 11.12
C VAL A 99 1.48 6.79 10.76
N ILE A 100 1.42 6.43 9.48
CA ILE A 100 0.62 5.30 8.98
C ILE A 100 1.46 4.45 8.03
N SER A 101 1.32 3.10 8.12
CA SER A 101 1.73 2.19 7.04
C SER A 101 0.56 1.99 6.08
N ALA A 102 0.67 2.49 4.86
CA ALA A 102 -0.42 2.44 3.90
C ALA A 102 -0.06 1.55 2.71
N SER A 103 -0.94 0.62 2.35
CA SER A 103 -0.86 -0.10 1.08
C SER A 103 -1.24 0.80 -0.10
N GLY A 104 -0.80 0.45 -1.30
CA GLY A 104 -0.91 1.31 -2.47
C GLY A 104 -2.34 1.68 -2.88
N ASP A 105 -3.32 0.88 -2.52
CA ASP A 105 -4.75 1.15 -2.74
C ASP A 105 -5.32 2.25 -1.82
N ALA A 106 -4.68 2.50 -0.67
CA ALA A 106 -5.06 3.56 0.27
C ALA A 106 -4.15 4.81 0.17
N SER A 107 -2.88 4.65 -0.16
CA SER A 107 -1.87 5.70 -0.05
C SER A 107 -2.20 6.95 -0.88
N LEU A 108 -2.59 6.79 -2.14
CA LEU A 108 -2.95 7.93 -3.00
C LEU A 108 -4.24 8.62 -2.52
N ARG A 109 -5.19 7.88 -1.93
CA ARG A 109 -6.39 8.44 -1.30
C ARG A 109 -6.01 9.36 -0.15
N LEU A 110 -5.06 8.95 0.71
CA LEU A 110 -4.53 9.76 1.80
C LEU A 110 -3.85 11.04 1.29
N VAL A 111 -3.05 10.92 0.23
CA VAL A 111 -2.38 12.06 -0.42
C VAL A 111 -3.40 13.04 -1.00
N ARG A 112 -4.37 12.56 -1.78
CA ARG A 112 -5.38 13.39 -2.44
C ARG A 112 -6.31 14.09 -1.45
N ALA A 113 -6.59 13.45 -0.31
CA ALA A 113 -7.38 14.03 0.77
C ALA A 113 -6.57 15.01 1.65
N GLY A 114 -5.25 15.13 1.47
CA GLY A 114 -4.39 15.99 2.26
C GLY A 114 -4.18 15.51 3.70
N TYR A 115 -4.40 14.22 3.97
CA TYR A 115 -4.20 13.64 5.30
C TYR A 115 -2.74 13.37 5.60
N VAL A 116 -1.92 13.14 4.59
CA VAL A 116 -0.47 12.96 4.71
C VAL A 116 0.27 14.11 4.04
N GLN A 117 1.47 14.41 4.53
CA GLN A 117 2.30 15.49 4.03
C GLN A 117 3.46 14.98 3.18
N PRO A 118 4.04 15.84 2.32
CA PRO A 118 5.31 15.56 1.68
C PRO A 118 6.40 15.18 2.69
N MET A 119 7.32 14.33 2.24
CA MET A 119 8.48 13.89 3.04
C MET A 119 9.79 14.24 2.34
N SER A 120 10.82 14.61 3.12
CA SER A 120 12.18 14.66 2.65
C SER A 120 12.82 13.28 2.80
N VAL A 121 13.02 12.57 1.70
CA VAL A 121 13.66 11.24 1.72
C VAL A 121 15.13 11.31 2.15
N ASP A 122 15.78 12.46 2.00
CA ASP A 122 17.16 12.70 2.44
C ASP A 122 17.31 12.69 3.98
N LEU A 123 16.21 12.88 4.70
CA LEU A 123 16.18 12.79 6.17
C LEU A 123 16.02 11.35 6.67
N VAL A 124 15.75 10.39 5.79
CA VAL A 124 15.65 8.96 6.11
C VAL A 124 16.91 8.28 5.61
N SER A 125 17.87 8.04 6.50
CA SER A 125 19.21 7.57 6.12
C SER A 125 19.21 6.21 5.44
N SER A 126 18.22 5.36 5.76
CA SER A 126 17.95 4.05 5.16
C SER A 126 17.39 4.13 3.74
N TYR A 127 16.81 5.27 3.32
CA TYR A 127 16.19 5.38 2.00
C TYR A 127 17.13 5.09 0.84
N LYS A 128 18.42 5.42 0.96
CA LYS A 128 19.42 5.10 -0.06
C LYS A 128 19.50 3.61 -0.36
N ASP A 129 19.27 2.77 0.65
CA ASP A 129 19.36 1.31 0.61
C ASP A 129 18.01 0.62 0.27
N ILE A 130 16.90 1.37 0.15
CA ILE A 130 15.63 0.84 -0.33
C ILE A 130 15.79 0.35 -1.78
N PHE A 131 15.20 -0.79 -2.12
CA PHE A 131 15.22 -1.34 -3.48
C PHE A 131 14.78 -0.30 -4.51
N PRO A 132 15.54 -0.05 -5.59
CA PRO A 132 15.17 0.92 -6.63
C PRO A 132 13.79 0.63 -7.25
N ALA A 133 13.42 -0.65 -7.33
CA ALA A 133 12.12 -1.07 -7.85
C ALA A 133 10.92 -0.58 -7.01
N LEU A 134 11.11 -0.15 -5.77
CA LEU A 134 10.07 0.34 -4.87
C LEU A 134 10.04 1.87 -4.77
N LYS A 135 11.12 2.55 -5.17
CA LYS A 135 11.22 4.02 -5.13
C LYS A 135 10.42 4.66 -6.27
N ASP A 136 9.97 5.88 -6.05
CA ASP A 136 9.35 6.75 -7.07
C ASP A 136 8.13 6.10 -7.76
N LYS A 137 7.35 5.33 -7.00
CA LYS A 137 6.14 4.68 -7.51
C LYS A 137 4.89 5.53 -7.25
N PRO A 138 3.84 5.40 -8.06
CA PRO A 138 2.60 6.18 -7.89
C PRO A 138 1.96 6.09 -6.50
N TYR A 139 2.23 5.01 -5.76
CA TYR A 139 1.70 4.82 -4.41
C TYR A 139 2.55 5.47 -3.29
N ASN A 140 3.73 5.98 -3.60
CA ASN A 140 4.57 6.70 -2.63
C ASN A 140 5.08 8.06 -3.13
N THR A 141 4.95 8.34 -4.43
CA THR A 141 5.44 9.57 -5.08
C THR A 141 4.39 10.10 -6.04
N VAL A 142 3.95 11.33 -5.84
CA VAL A 142 2.90 11.98 -6.65
C VAL A 142 3.44 13.27 -7.23
N ASP A 143 3.38 13.42 -8.55
CA ASP A 143 3.88 14.59 -9.28
C ASP A 143 5.35 14.96 -8.91
N GLY A 144 6.19 13.93 -8.69
CA GLY A 144 7.60 14.07 -8.30
C GLY A 144 7.83 14.43 -6.82
N VAL A 145 6.78 14.46 -6.00
CA VAL A 145 6.85 14.72 -4.57
C VAL A 145 6.71 13.42 -3.80
N HIS A 146 7.67 13.13 -2.92
CA HIS A 146 7.61 11.95 -2.05
C HIS A 146 6.64 12.16 -0.89
N TYR A 147 5.80 11.15 -0.63
CA TYR A 147 4.86 11.13 0.48
C TYR A 147 5.08 9.94 1.41
N GLY A 148 5.97 9.03 1.04
CA GLY A 148 6.22 7.86 1.88
C GLY A 148 7.50 7.10 1.53
N ILE A 149 7.93 6.29 2.51
CA ILE A 149 9.10 5.41 2.43
C ILE A 149 8.62 3.97 2.33
N PRO A 150 9.00 3.21 1.27
CA PRO A 150 8.62 1.82 1.14
C PRO A 150 9.14 0.97 2.31
N HIS A 151 8.28 0.06 2.80
CA HIS A 151 8.57 -0.81 3.93
C HIS A 151 9.02 -2.21 3.49
N GLY A 152 8.22 -2.84 2.63
CA GLY A 152 8.40 -4.18 2.12
C GLY A 152 7.50 -4.42 0.93
N ARG A 153 7.43 -5.66 0.47
CA ARG A 153 6.55 -6.06 -0.63
C ARG A 153 6.14 -7.52 -0.54
N GLY A 154 4.96 -7.82 -1.07
CA GLY A 154 4.45 -9.16 -1.25
C GLY A 154 3.65 -9.31 -2.54
N SER A 155 3.45 -10.54 -2.97
CA SER A 155 2.62 -10.91 -4.12
C SER A 155 1.36 -11.62 -3.66
N ASN A 156 0.25 -11.38 -4.35
CA ASN A 156 -0.93 -12.22 -4.24
C ASN A 156 -0.69 -13.46 -5.08
N LEU A 157 -0.73 -14.63 -4.45
CA LEU A 157 -0.42 -15.91 -5.05
C LEU A 157 -1.68 -16.77 -5.14
N LEU A 158 -1.63 -17.80 -5.97
CA LEU A 158 -2.61 -18.87 -6.00
C LEU A 158 -2.16 -19.97 -5.04
N MET A 159 -2.94 -20.22 -3.99
CA MET A 159 -2.74 -21.31 -3.04
C MET A 159 -3.77 -22.42 -3.28
N TRP A 160 -3.37 -23.67 -3.10
CA TRP A 160 -4.29 -24.81 -3.13
C TRP A 160 -3.91 -25.89 -2.13
N ARG A 161 -4.89 -26.69 -1.72
CA ARG A 161 -4.65 -27.93 -0.97
C ARG A 161 -4.25 -29.04 -1.93
N THR A 162 -3.13 -29.70 -1.65
CA THR A 162 -2.57 -30.74 -2.55
C THR A 162 -3.31 -32.08 -2.44
N ASP A 163 -4.08 -32.29 -1.40
CA ASP A 163 -4.94 -33.46 -1.20
C ASP A 163 -6.29 -33.36 -1.92
N ASP A 164 -6.76 -32.13 -2.21
CA ASP A 164 -8.00 -31.87 -2.98
C ASP A 164 -7.74 -31.53 -4.43
N VAL A 165 -6.69 -30.76 -4.70
CA VAL A 165 -6.29 -30.29 -6.04
C VAL A 165 -5.05 -31.08 -6.49
N THR A 166 -5.27 -32.25 -7.07
CA THR A 166 -4.22 -33.23 -7.40
C THR A 166 -3.31 -32.81 -8.57
N THR A 167 -3.78 -31.91 -9.42
CA THR A 167 -2.96 -31.32 -10.49
C THR A 167 -2.61 -29.89 -10.10
N ALA A 168 -1.32 -29.63 -9.90
CA ALA A 168 -0.84 -28.29 -9.54
C ALA A 168 -1.30 -27.27 -10.59
N PRO A 169 -2.06 -26.23 -10.19
CA PRO A 169 -2.49 -25.18 -11.10
C PRO A 169 -1.32 -24.24 -11.42
N ASP A 170 -1.29 -23.71 -12.64
CA ASP A 170 -0.32 -22.72 -13.10
C ASP A 170 -1.00 -21.41 -13.55
N SER A 171 -2.32 -21.31 -13.39
CA SER A 171 -3.15 -20.24 -13.95
C SER A 171 -4.28 -19.86 -13.01
N TRP A 172 -4.58 -18.58 -12.94
CA TRP A 172 -5.79 -18.06 -12.27
C TRP A 172 -7.09 -18.62 -12.87
N ALA A 173 -7.07 -19.12 -14.13
CA ALA A 173 -8.25 -19.63 -14.81
C ALA A 173 -9.02 -20.65 -13.98
N VAL A 174 -8.34 -21.45 -13.16
CA VAL A 174 -8.96 -22.46 -12.28
C VAL A 174 -9.95 -21.85 -11.26
N MET A 175 -9.78 -20.58 -10.91
CA MET A 175 -10.71 -19.86 -10.01
C MET A 175 -11.77 -19.04 -10.76
N PHE A 176 -11.56 -18.77 -12.04
CA PHE A 176 -12.43 -17.89 -12.84
C PHE A 176 -13.32 -18.64 -13.83
N ASP A 177 -13.24 -19.95 -13.90
CA ASP A 177 -14.06 -20.75 -14.83
C ASP A 177 -15.56 -20.85 -14.42
N GLY A 178 -15.87 -20.47 -13.18
CA GLY A 178 -17.23 -20.46 -12.64
C GLY A 178 -17.81 -21.83 -12.31
N THR A 179 -17.02 -22.91 -12.41
CA THR A 179 -17.48 -24.29 -12.22
C THR A 179 -16.58 -25.13 -11.33
N SER A 180 -15.26 -24.98 -11.44
CA SER A 180 -14.31 -25.74 -10.64
C SER A 180 -14.37 -25.32 -9.16
N TYR A 181 -14.27 -26.29 -8.27
CA TYR A 181 -14.22 -26.08 -6.81
C TYR A 181 -15.39 -25.25 -6.24
N SER A 182 -16.62 -25.46 -6.77
CA SER A 182 -17.84 -24.73 -6.37
C SER A 182 -18.00 -24.67 -4.84
N GLY A 183 -18.11 -23.45 -4.29
CA GLY A 183 -18.20 -23.19 -2.86
C GLY A 183 -16.90 -23.44 -2.08
N LYS A 184 -15.76 -23.66 -2.74
CA LYS A 184 -14.46 -23.97 -2.13
C LYS A 184 -13.35 -22.98 -2.51
N VAL A 185 -13.66 -21.92 -3.25
CA VAL A 185 -12.71 -20.87 -3.60
C VAL A 185 -12.71 -19.80 -2.52
N SER A 186 -11.52 -19.38 -2.08
CA SER A 186 -11.31 -18.33 -1.05
C SER A 186 -10.55 -17.16 -1.65
N VAL A 187 -11.10 -15.94 -1.54
CA VAL A 187 -10.47 -14.72 -2.05
C VAL A 187 -10.52 -13.58 -1.03
N TYR A 188 -9.56 -12.66 -1.06
CA TYR A 188 -9.59 -11.52 -0.13
C TYR A 188 -10.75 -10.55 -0.44
N ASP A 189 -11.33 -10.00 0.64
CA ASP A 189 -12.50 -9.13 0.60
C ASP A 189 -12.10 -7.66 0.48
N ALA A 190 -11.74 -7.24 -0.72
CA ALA A 190 -11.45 -5.83 -0.98
C ALA A 190 -11.81 -5.43 -2.41
N PRO A 191 -12.27 -4.19 -2.66
CA PRO A 191 -12.59 -3.69 -4.00
C PRO A 191 -11.42 -3.82 -4.97
N ILE A 192 -10.19 -3.76 -4.46
CA ILE A 192 -8.97 -3.87 -5.26
C ILE A 192 -8.83 -5.24 -5.95
N TYR A 193 -9.56 -6.27 -5.50
CA TYR A 193 -9.61 -7.58 -6.15
C TYR A 193 -10.13 -7.53 -7.61
N ILE A 194 -10.80 -6.44 -8.01
CA ILE A 194 -11.17 -6.22 -9.42
C ILE A 194 -9.93 -6.16 -10.32
N ALA A 195 -8.78 -5.72 -9.77
CA ALA A 195 -7.52 -5.71 -10.51
C ALA A 195 -6.98 -7.12 -10.80
N ASP A 196 -7.25 -8.12 -9.95
CA ASP A 196 -6.86 -9.52 -10.21
C ASP A 196 -7.63 -10.07 -11.42
N ALA A 197 -8.92 -9.75 -11.52
CA ALA A 197 -9.70 -10.05 -12.72
C ALA A 197 -9.17 -9.31 -13.96
N ALA A 198 -8.71 -8.07 -13.81
CA ALA A 198 -8.10 -7.33 -14.91
C ALA A 198 -6.77 -7.95 -15.35
N VAL A 199 -5.92 -8.42 -14.44
CA VAL A 199 -4.67 -9.15 -14.76
C VAL A 199 -5.00 -10.41 -15.57
N MET A 200 -6.01 -11.19 -15.14
CA MET A 200 -6.48 -12.34 -15.91
C MET A 200 -6.94 -11.94 -17.31
N LEU A 201 -7.67 -10.83 -17.45
CA LEU A 201 -8.14 -10.33 -18.75
C LEU A 201 -7.01 -9.80 -19.63
N MET A 202 -5.95 -9.23 -19.07
CA MET A 202 -4.77 -8.82 -19.85
C MET A 202 -4.15 -9.98 -20.59
N ALA A 203 -4.14 -11.16 -20.00
CA ALA A 203 -3.60 -12.38 -20.61
C ALA A 203 -4.59 -13.09 -21.54
N THR A 204 -5.89 -13.09 -21.19
CA THR A 204 -6.90 -13.91 -21.89
C THR A 204 -7.74 -13.15 -22.91
N LYS A 205 -7.78 -11.81 -22.82
CA LYS A 205 -8.52 -10.91 -23.72
C LYS A 205 -7.69 -9.68 -24.09
N PRO A 206 -6.55 -9.87 -24.77
CA PRO A 206 -5.64 -8.76 -25.11
C PRO A 206 -6.30 -7.69 -25.98
N GLU A 207 -7.39 -8.01 -26.70
CA GLU A 207 -8.18 -7.05 -27.46
C GLU A 207 -8.84 -5.95 -26.61
N LEU A 208 -8.97 -6.16 -25.30
CA LEU A 208 -9.42 -5.10 -24.36
C LEU A 208 -8.39 -4.00 -24.19
N GLY A 209 -7.12 -4.25 -24.52
CA GLY A 209 -6.04 -3.26 -24.46
C GLY A 209 -5.76 -2.74 -23.05
N ILE A 210 -6.00 -3.54 -22.00
CA ILE A 210 -5.68 -3.17 -20.61
C ILE A 210 -4.17 -3.09 -20.47
N LYS A 211 -3.64 -1.92 -20.07
CA LYS A 211 -2.18 -1.70 -19.87
C LYS A 211 -1.78 -1.62 -18.40
N ASN A 212 -2.74 -1.28 -17.54
CA ASN A 212 -2.57 -1.19 -16.09
C ASN A 212 -3.87 -1.68 -15.45
N PRO A 213 -3.85 -2.71 -14.59
CA PRO A 213 -5.05 -3.29 -14.00
C PRO A 213 -5.81 -2.33 -13.06
N TYR A 214 -5.19 -1.21 -12.67
CA TYR A 214 -5.82 -0.17 -11.84
C TYR A 214 -6.33 1.03 -12.66
N ALA A 215 -6.13 1.03 -13.98
CA ALA A 215 -6.55 2.10 -14.89
C ALA A 215 -7.54 1.55 -15.93
N LEU A 216 -8.76 1.24 -15.50
CA LEU A 216 -9.79 0.61 -16.33
C LEU A 216 -10.81 1.64 -16.80
N ASP A 217 -11.00 1.75 -18.12
CA ASP A 217 -12.13 2.51 -18.68
C ASP A 217 -13.45 1.73 -18.53
N ASP A 218 -14.57 2.31 -18.95
CA ASP A 218 -15.89 1.71 -18.81
C ASP A 218 -15.98 0.28 -19.36
N THR A 219 -15.40 0.03 -20.53
CA THR A 219 -15.44 -1.28 -21.19
C THR A 219 -14.56 -2.30 -20.46
N GLN A 220 -13.35 -1.90 -20.11
CA GLN A 220 -12.38 -2.74 -19.40
C GLN A 220 -12.88 -3.10 -18.00
N PHE A 221 -13.42 -2.11 -17.28
CA PHE A 221 -13.99 -2.29 -15.95
C PHE A 221 -15.21 -3.21 -15.96
N ALA A 222 -16.16 -2.99 -16.90
CA ALA A 222 -17.32 -3.86 -17.04
C ALA A 222 -16.90 -5.31 -17.29
N ALA A 223 -15.87 -5.55 -18.13
CA ALA A 223 -15.37 -6.88 -18.40
C ALA A 223 -14.76 -7.56 -17.14
N ALA A 224 -14.04 -6.80 -16.31
CA ALA A 224 -13.49 -7.30 -15.05
C ALA A 224 -14.59 -7.65 -14.04
N VAL A 225 -15.58 -6.76 -13.88
CA VAL A 225 -16.76 -6.96 -13.02
C VAL A 225 -17.56 -8.19 -13.47
N ASP A 226 -17.81 -8.34 -14.78
CA ASP A 226 -18.52 -9.49 -15.34
C ASP A 226 -17.79 -10.81 -15.09
N LEU A 227 -16.44 -10.80 -15.15
CA LEU A 227 -15.64 -11.98 -14.82
C LEU A 227 -15.81 -12.38 -13.35
N LEU A 228 -15.78 -11.40 -12.43
CA LEU A 228 -15.99 -11.66 -11.01
C LEU A 228 -17.43 -12.09 -10.68
N LYS A 229 -18.43 -11.54 -11.35
CA LYS A 229 -19.83 -12.02 -11.23
C LYS A 229 -19.97 -13.48 -11.67
N LYS A 230 -19.20 -13.92 -12.69
CA LYS A 230 -19.14 -15.32 -13.11
C LYS A 230 -18.40 -16.19 -12.10
N GLN A 231 -17.40 -15.65 -11.41
CA GLN A 231 -16.66 -16.35 -10.36
C GLN A 231 -17.51 -16.55 -9.09
N LYS A 232 -18.42 -15.61 -8.79
CA LYS A 232 -19.20 -15.60 -7.52
C LYS A 232 -19.79 -16.96 -7.11
N PRO A 233 -20.38 -17.78 -8.00
CA PRO A 233 -20.97 -19.07 -7.63
C PRO A 233 -19.99 -20.09 -7.06
N VAL A 234 -18.69 -19.96 -7.33
CA VAL A 234 -17.65 -20.88 -6.80
C VAL A 234 -16.99 -20.34 -5.52
N ILE A 235 -17.22 -19.07 -5.18
CA ILE A 235 -16.66 -18.47 -3.95
C ILE A 235 -17.37 -19.02 -2.72
N GLY A 236 -16.61 -19.68 -1.86
CA GLY A 236 -17.04 -20.13 -0.52
C GLY A 236 -16.73 -19.11 0.56
N GLN A 237 -15.66 -18.30 0.36
CA GLN A 237 -15.22 -17.35 1.35
C GLN A 237 -14.64 -16.07 0.73
N TYR A 238 -15.10 -14.92 1.22
CA TYR A 238 -14.41 -13.64 1.12
C TYR A 238 -13.73 -13.35 2.47
N TRP A 239 -12.39 -13.36 2.52
CA TRP A 239 -11.67 -13.18 3.78
C TRP A 239 -11.12 -11.75 3.93
N VAL A 240 -11.28 -11.18 5.10
CA VAL A 240 -10.73 -9.86 5.50
C VAL A 240 -9.53 -10.00 6.43
N ASP A 241 -9.36 -11.18 7.02
CA ASP A 241 -8.34 -11.52 8.01
C ASP A 241 -7.67 -12.82 7.59
N TYR A 242 -6.34 -12.83 7.58
CA TYR A 242 -5.55 -14.00 7.17
C TYR A 242 -5.83 -15.25 8.01
N THR A 243 -6.18 -15.09 9.31
CA THR A 243 -6.52 -16.21 10.20
C THR A 243 -7.79 -16.91 9.74
N LYS A 244 -8.76 -16.18 9.17
CA LYS A 244 -9.98 -16.76 8.60
C LYS A 244 -9.70 -17.57 7.34
N GLN A 245 -8.75 -17.15 6.51
CA GLN A 245 -8.31 -17.97 5.40
C GLN A 245 -7.63 -19.25 5.89
N MET A 246 -6.73 -19.13 6.88
CA MET A 246 -6.08 -20.31 7.48
C MET A 246 -7.10 -21.29 8.04
N GLU A 247 -8.10 -20.81 8.79
CA GLU A 247 -9.19 -21.62 9.32
C GLU A 247 -9.95 -22.39 8.22
N ALA A 248 -10.31 -21.68 7.12
CA ALA A 248 -11.04 -22.29 6.01
C ALA A 248 -10.22 -23.37 5.29
N PHE A 249 -8.92 -23.14 5.08
CA PHE A 249 -8.05 -24.17 4.49
C PHE A 249 -7.78 -25.34 5.44
N THR A 250 -7.65 -25.10 6.74
CA THR A 250 -7.49 -26.15 7.75
C THR A 250 -8.71 -27.07 7.80
N ASN A 251 -9.90 -26.48 7.77
CA ASN A 251 -11.18 -27.21 7.86
C ASN A 251 -11.66 -27.76 6.49
N GLN A 252 -10.95 -27.54 5.40
CA GLN A 252 -11.36 -27.85 4.03
C GLN A 252 -12.66 -27.14 3.57
N ASP A 253 -12.99 -26.01 4.19
CA ASP A 253 -14.06 -25.13 3.73
C ASP A 253 -13.62 -24.38 2.44
N ALA A 254 -12.32 -24.17 2.29
CA ALA A 254 -11.67 -23.74 1.06
C ALA A 254 -10.54 -24.68 0.67
N VAL A 255 -10.37 -24.90 -0.65
CA VAL A 255 -9.32 -25.78 -1.17
C VAL A 255 -8.41 -25.07 -2.18
N ILE A 256 -8.82 -23.91 -2.68
CA ILE A 256 -8.05 -23.06 -3.60
C ILE A 256 -8.40 -21.59 -3.39
N GLY A 257 -7.46 -20.69 -3.61
CA GLY A 257 -7.76 -19.27 -3.45
C GLY A 257 -6.57 -18.36 -3.63
N THR A 258 -6.83 -17.04 -3.55
CA THR A 258 -5.77 -16.05 -3.45
C THR A 258 -5.16 -16.11 -2.06
N THR A 259 -3.86 -15.92 -1.96
CA THR A 259 -3.16 -15.94 -0.66
C THR A 259 -1.97 -14.98 -0.66
N TRP A 260 -1.50 -14.68 0.54
CA TRP A 260 -0.15 -14.14 0.77
C TRP A 260 0.79 -15.29 1.11
N GLU A 261 2.06 -15.11 0.80
CA GLU A 261 3.07 -16.13 1.02
C GLU A 261 3.13 -16.61 2.47
N VAL A 262 3.09 -15.67 3.42
CA VAL A 262 3.08 -15.95 4.86
C VAL A 262 1.96 -16.93 5.26
N ILE A 263 0.77 -16.83 4.67
CA ILE A 263 -0.37 -17.69 4.99
C ILE A 263 -0.05 -19.15 4.64
N THR A 264 0.53 -19.37 3.45
CA THR A 264 0.94 -20.71 3.03
C THR A 264 2.02 -21.27 3.97
N ASN A 265 2.99 -20.45 4.36
CA ASN A 265 4.08 -20.87 5.26
C ASN A 265 3.55 -21.22 6.65
N LEU A 266 2.63 -20.41 7.21
CA LEU A 266 1.98 -20.69 8.49
C LEU A 266 1.14 -21.98 8.45
N LEU A 267 0.40 -22.23 7.37
CA LEU A 267 -0.38 -23.46 7.19
C LEU A 267 0.54 -24.70 7.11
N LYS A 268 1.66 -24.62 6.42
CA LYS A 268 2.66 -25.70 6.37
C LYS A 268 3.32 -25.95 7.73
N ALA A 269 3.51 -24.90 8.53
CA ALA A 269 4.11 -24.98 9.87
C ALA A 269 3.11 -25.34 10.98
N ALA A 270 1.80 -25.41 10.69
CA ALA A 270 0.78 -25.75 11.67
C ALA A 270 0.92 -27.21 12.19
N GLU A 271 0.31 -27.50 13.34
CA GLU A 271 0.27 -28.85 13.91
C GLU A 271 -1.17 -29.34 14.07
N PRO A 272 -1.62 -30.30 13.26
CA PRO A 272 -0.90 -30.95 12.14
C PRO A 272 -0.71 -30.01 10.94
N PRO A 273 0.33 -30.23 10.12
CA PRO A 273 0.56 -29.43 8.91
C PRO A 273 -0.62 -29.55 7.92
N VAL A 274 -0.99 -28.41 7.33
CA VAL A 274 -2.00 -28.38 6.28
C VAL A 274 -1.30 -28.56 4.94
N PRO A 275 -1.70 -29.54 4.08
CA PRO A 275 -1.04 -29.84 2.83
C PRO A 275 -1.40 -28.80 1.76
N VAL A 276 -0.72 -27.67 1.76
CA VAL A 276 -0.92 -26.58 0.81
C VAL A 276 0.34 -26.30 -0.01
N GLU A 277 0.16 -25.82 -1.24
CA GLU A 277 1.19 -25.28 -2.10
C GLU A 277 0.72 -23.96 -2.71
N LYS A 278 1.67 -23.19 -3.25
CA LYS A 278 1.42 -21.88 -3.85
C LYS A 278 2.18 -21.71 -5.16
N VAL A 279 1.68 -20.84 -6.01
CA VAL A 279 2.37 -20.44 -7.24
C VAL A 279 2.01 -18.99 -7.59
N LYS A 280 2.95 -18.27 -8.22
CA LYS A 280 2.60 -17.09 -9.00
C LYS A 280 2.10 -17.56 -10.36
N PRO A 281 0.82 -17.33 -10.72
CA PRO A 281 0.27 -17.79 -11.98
C PRO A 281 0.96 -17.17 -13.20
N LYS A 282 0.91 -17.85 -14.32
CA LYS A 282 1.55 -17.43 -15.58
C LYS A 282 1.01 -16.14 -16.17
N GLU A 283 -0.20 -15.75 -15.80
CA GLU A 283 -0.80 -14.46 -16.18
C GLU A 283 -0.18 -13.27 -15.42
N GLY A 284 0.69 -13.53 -14.45
CA GLY A 284 1.15 -12.57 -13.49
C GLY A 284 0.23 -12.48 -12.26
N ALA A 285 0.50 -11.54 -11.39
CA ALA A 285 -0.24 -11.36 -10.15
C ALA A 285 -0.38 -9.88 -9.80
N THR A 286 -1.33 -9.54 -8.94
CA THR A 286 -1.29 -8.32 -8.17
C THR A 286 -0.36 -8.50 -6.97
N GLY A 287 0.03 -7.40 -6.32
CA GLY A 287 0.88 -7.43 -5.14
C GLY A 287 0.76 -6.14 -4.37
N TRP A 288 1.43 -6.06 -3.26
CA TRP A 288 1.42 -4.88 -2.40
C TRP A 288 2.85 -4.46 -2.05
N SER A 289 3.01 -3.15 -1.81
CA SER A 289 4.21 -2.58 -1.22
C SER A 289 3.75 -1.48 -0.29
N ASP A 290 3.88 -1.72 0.99
CA ASP A 290 3.41 -0.79 2.01
C ASP A 290 4.39 0.37 2.17
N THR A 291 3.86 1.49 2.57
CA THR A 291 4.58 2.75 2.59
C THR A 291 4.34 3.48 3.91
N TRP A 292 5.41 3.83 4.62
CA TRP A 292 5.35 4.69 5.81
C TRP A 292 5.10 6.14 5.40
N MET A 293 4.00 6.71 5.86
CA MET A 293 3.59 8.08 5.54
C MET A 293 3.38 8.90 6.81
N ILE A 294 3.68 10.20 6.75
CA ILE A 294 3.55 11.12 7.89
C ILE A 294 2.27 11.94 7.77
N ASN A 295 1.51 12.01 8.86
CA ASN A 295 0.30 12.80 8.97
C ASN A 295 0.59 14.29 8.74
N SER A 296 -0.24 14.96 7.94
CA SER A 296 -0.12 16.39 7.67
C SER A 296 -0.35 17.30 8.92
N LYS A 297 -0.94 16.75 9.97
CA LYS A 297 -1.23 17.45 11.25
C LYS A 297 -0.38 16.98 12.41
N THR A 298 0.64 16.16 12.18
CA THR A 298 1.52 15.68 13.26
C THR A 298 2.17 16.83 14.01
N LYS A 299 2.29 16.64 15.32
CA LYS A 299 3.06 17.51 16.21
C LYS A 299 4.40 16.89 16.63
N HIS A 300 4.67 15.65 16.15
CA HIS A 300 5.82 14.81 16.51
C HIS A 300 6.66 14.47 15.28
N ILE A 301 6.94 15.47 14.44
CA ILE A 301 7.59 15.28 13.14
C ILE A 301 8.99 14.64 13.23
N ASN A 302 9.77 15.02 14.26
CA ASN A 302 11.11 14.48 14.43
C ASN A 302 11.05 13.02 14.89
N CYS A 303 10.16 12.68 15.85
CA CYS A 303 9.95 11.30 16.25
C CYS A 303 9.41 10.44 15.10
N ALA A 304 8.53 11.00 14.23
CA ALA A 304 8.01 10.31 13.05
C ALA A 304 9.12 9.93 12.05
N TYR A 305 10.00 10.88 11.70
CA TYR A 305 11.14 10.60 10.83
C TYR A 305 12.11 9.58 11.44
N LYS A 306 12.45 9.75 12.74
CA LYS A 306 13.32 8.81 13.46
C LYS A 306 12.75 7.39 13.47
N LEU A 307 11.43 7.27 13.68
CA LEU A 307 10.77 5.96 13.69
C LEU A 307 10.80 5.32 12.30
N ILE A 308 10.47 6.07 11.26
CA ILE A 308 10.49 5.56 9.87
C ILE A 308 11.91 5.11 9.48
N ASP A 309 12.94 5.91 9.81
CA ASP A 309 14.33 5.54 9.55
C ASP A 309 14.73 4.27 10.30
N HIS A 310 14.30 4.12 11.56
CA HIS A 310 14.53 2.91 12.35
C HIS A 310 13.82 1.68 11.75
N LEU A 311 12.52 1.78 11.43
CA LEU A 311 11.74 0.66 10.87
C LEU A 311 12.22 0.21 9.48
N THR A 312 12.85 1.12 8.74
CA THR A 312 13.40 0.84 7.40
C THR A 312 14.93 0.65 7.40
N SER A 313 15.58 0.67 8.58
CA SER A 313 17.02 0.30 8.70
C SER A 313 17.23 -1.18 8.35
N PRO A 314 18.42 -1.56 7.87
CA PRO A 314 18.68 -2.95 7.47
C PRO A 314 18.32 -3.98 8.55
N GLU A 315 18.74 -3.75 9.78
CA GLU A 315 18.56 -4.68 10.90
C GLU A 315 17.08 -4.80 11.32
N THR A 316 16.39 -3.66 11.47
CA THR A 316 15.00 -3.67 11.91
C THR A 316 14.08 -4.15 10.78
N ASN A 317 14.32 -3.72 9.54
CA ASN A 317 13.53 -4.15 8.40
C ASN A 317 13.68 -5.67 8.13
N ALA A 318 14.85 -6.26 8.41
CA ALA A 318 15.03 -7.71 8.38
C ALA A 318 14.14 -8.41 9.41
N GLN A 319 14.16 -7.96 10.68
CA GLN A 319 13.33 -8.53 11.73
C GLN A 319 11.83 -8.45 11.40
N ILE A 320 11.39 -7.29 10.88
CA ILE A 320 9.98 -7.12 10.50
C ILE A 320 9.63 -8.03 9.32
N ALA A 321 10.47 -8.09 8.29
CA ALA A 321 10.22 -8.92 7.12
C ALA A 321 10.11 -10.41 7.48
N GLU A 322 10.96 -10.90 8.39
CA GLU A 322 10.88 -12.29 8.87
C GLU A 322 9.63 -12.53 9.72
N TRP A 323 9.32 -11.61 10.62
CA TRP A 323 8.17 -11.74 11.51
C TRP A 323 6.84 -11.67 10.76
N PHE A 324 6.70 -10.69 9.89
CA PHE A 324 5.49 -10.51 9.08
C PHE A 324 5.38 -11.54 7.95
N GLY A 325 6.51 -11.96 7.36
CA GLY A 325 6.55 -12.86 6.20
C GLY A 325 6.41 -12.13 4.88
N GLU A 326 7.39 -11.27 4.56
CA GLU A 326 7.44 -10.48 3.33
C GLU A 326 8.89 -10.35 2.79
N ALA A 327 9.01 -9.89 1.55
CA ALA A 327 10.31 -9.42 1.06
C ALA A 327 10.61 -8.03 1.64
N PRO A 328 11.77 -7.82 2.28
CA PRO A 328 12.12 -6.53 2.87
C PRO A 328 12.18 -5.41 1.82
N GLY A 329 11.92 -4.18 2.23
CA GLY A 329 12.07 -2.99 1.38
C GLY A 329 13.53 -2.52 1.27
N ASN A 330 14.32 -2.79 2.30
CA ASN A 330 15.74 -2.42 2.34
C ASN A 330 16.60 -3.55 1.75
N SER A 331 17.38 -3.25 0.72
CA SER A 331 18.21 -4.23 -0.01
C SER A 331 19.31 -4.86 0.84
N LYS A 332 19.71 -4.22 1.94
CA LYS A 332 20.70 -4.76 2.88
C LYS A 332 20.09 -5.60 4.00
N ALA A 333 18.77 -5.60 4.15
CA ALA A 333 18.11 -6.37 5.18
C ALA A 333 18.42 -7.87 5.09
N CYS A 334 18.64 -8.39 3.88
CA CYS A 334 19.01 -9.79 3.66
C CYS A 334 20.33 -10.23 4.34
N GLU A 335 21.19 -9.28 4.68
CA GLU A 335 22.43 -9.54 5.44
C GLU A 335 22.18 -9.73 6.95
N HIS A 336 20.96 -9.37 7.42
CA HIS A 336 20.57 -9.33 8.82
C HIS A 336 19.42 -10.28 9.17
N THR A 337 18.89 -11.05 8.20
CA THR A 337 17.85 -12.05 8.47
C THR A 337 18.45 -13.21 9.28
N ALA A 338 17.69 -13.69 10.27
CA ALA A 338 18.06 -14.87 11.07
C ALA A 338 17.98 -16.16 10.23
N SER A 339 16.97 -16.27 9.36
CA SER A 339 16.87 -17.32 8.36
C SER A 339 17.75 -17.00 7.16
N PRO A 340 18.73 -17.85 6.83
CA PRO A 340 19.60 -17.61 5.67
C PRO A 340 18.87 -17.75 4.32
N THR A 341 17.66 -18.31 4.29
CA THR A 341 16.86 -18.51 3.08
C THR A 341 15.73 -17.51 2.92
N HIS A 342 15.47 -16.65 3.94
CA HIS A 342 14.31 -15.75 3.94
C HIS A 342 14.19 -14.94 2.64
N CYS A 343 15.27 -14.30 2.23
CA CYS A 343 15.24 -13.45 1.04
C CYS A 343 15.07 -14.24 -0.27
N ASP A 344 15.50 -15.48 -0.32
CA ASP A 344 15.27 -16.37 -1.45
C ASP A 344 13.81 -16.86 -1.44
N ASP A 345 13.32 -17.27 -0.27
CA ASP A 345 11.95 -17.75 -0.07
C ASP A 345 10.91 -16.68 -0.42
N TYR A 346 11.20 -15.40 -0.13
CA TYR A 346 10.33 -14.26 -0.44
C TYR A 346 10.75 -13.49 -1.70
N HIS A 347 11.65 -14.05 -2.53
CA HIS A 347 12.07 -13.47 -3.81
C HIS A 347 12.64 -12.04 -3.71
N ALA A 348 13.25 -11.65 -2.59
CA ALA A 348 13.68 -10.27 -2.35
C ALA A 348 14.58 -9.72 -3.47
N ASN A 349 15.48 -10.55 -4.01
CA ASN A 349 16.45 -10.20 -5.05
C ASN A 349 16.10 -10.78 -6.44
N ASP A 350 14.88 -11.29 -6.64
CA ASP A 350 14.46 -11.93 -7.89
C ASP A 350 13.62 -10.97 -8.76
N ASP A 351 14.28 -10.12 -9.52
CA ASP A 351 13.61 -9.19 -10.44
C ASP A 351 12.72 -9.91 -11.48
N ALA A 352 13.03 -11.17 -11.84
CA ALA A 352 12.23 -11.93 -12.78
C ALA A 352 10.88 -12.33 -12.16
N PHE A 353 10.86 -12.65 -10.88
CA PHE A 353 9.62 -12.91 -10.15
C PHE A 353 8.72 -11.66 -10.12
N TRP A 354 9.31 -10.47 -9.82
CA TRP A 354 8.55 -9.23 -9.64
C TRP A 354 8.13 -8.56 -10.95
N LYS A 355 8.67 -8.97 -12.08
CA LYS A 355 8.42 -8.34 -13.39
C LYS A 355 6.94 -8.25 -13.74
N ASP A 356 6.17 -9.30 -13.43
CA ASP A 356 4.75 -9.42 -13.77
C ASP A 356 3.86 -9.31 -12.52
N VAL A 357 4.36 -8.64 -11.47
CA VAL A 357 3.60 -8.30 -10.27
C VAL A 357 3.19 -6.83 -10.34
N TRP A 358 1.87 -6.61 -10.32
CA TRP A 358 1.24 -5.30 -10.36
C TRP A 358 0.94 -4.84 -8.94
N TYR A 359 1.79 -3.94 -8.40
CA TYR A 359 1.57 -3.42 -7.05
C TYR A 359 0.28 -2.62 -6.95
N TRP A 360 -0.46 -2.84 -5.89
CA TRP A 360 -1.70 -2.13 -5.60
C TRP A 360 -1.52 -0.62 -5.74
N GLN A 361 -2.49 -0.01 -6.40
CA GLN A 361 -2.54 1.41 -6.67
C GLN A 361 -3.99 1.87 -6.58
N THR A 362 -4.22 3.01 -5.98
CA THR A 362 -5.57 3.60 -5.92
C THR A 362 -6.08 3.88 -7.33
N PRO A 363 -7.22 3.33 -7.76
CA PRO A 363 -7.86 3.70 -9.03
C PRO A 363 -8.35 5.15 -8.98
N GLU A 364 -8.03 5.92 -10.02
CA GLU A 364 -8.46 7.31 -10.18
C GLU A 364 -9.24 7.51 -11.48
N THR A 365 -10.13 8.52 -11.52
CA THR A 365 -10.86 8.90 -12.74
C THR A 365 -9.93 9.44 -13.83
N LYS A 366 -8.83 10.10 -13.43
CA LYS A 366 -7.70 10.36 -14.31
C LYS A 366 -6.88 9.06 -14.39
N CYS A 367 -6.83 8.46 -15.58
CA CYS A 367 -6.18 7.17 -15.75
C CYS A 367 -4.71 7.23 -15.28
N VAL A 368 -4.37 6.40 -14.28
CA VAL A 368 -3.03 6.33 -13.67
C VAL A 368 -1.96 5.75 -14.62
N ASP A 369 -2.36 5.21 -15.77
CA ASP A 369 -1.47 4.77 -16.86
C ASP A 369 -1.12 5.90 -17.85
N GLY A 370 -1.57 7.12 -17.58
CA GLY A 370 -1.25 8.32 -18.37
C GLY A 370 -2.14 8.54 -19.58
N ARG A 371 -3.15 7.71 -19.86
CA ARG A 371 -4.13 7.96 -20.93
C ARG A 371 -4.92 9.24 -20.63
N THR A 372 -5.05 10.11 -21.63
CA THR A 372 -5.79 11.39 -21.53
C THR A 372 -7.04 11.44 -22.38
N ASP A 373 -7.21 10.49 -23.29
CA ASP A 373 -8.35 10.33 -24.19
C ASP A 373 -9.49 9.49 -23.61
N LYS A 374 -9.30 8.96 -22.39
CA LYS A 374 -10.25 8.12 -21.66
C LYS A 374 -10.42 8.63 -20.24
N THR A 375 -11.57 8.31 -19.66
CA THR A 375 -11.84 8.41 -18.22
C THR A 375 -11.81 7.01 -17.65
N CYS A 376 -11.07 6.82 -16.58
CA CYS A 376 -11.03 5.54 -15.86
C CYS A 376 -12.05 5.53 -14.71
N LYS A 377 -12.34 4.33 -14.20
CA LYS A 377 -13.16 4.16 -13.01
C LYS A 377 -12.35 4.50 -11.78
N GLY A 378 -12.86 5.44 -10.98
CA GLY A 378 -12.26 5.81 -9.71
C GLY A 378 -12.62 4.84 -8.58
N PHE A 379 -11.96 4.99 -7.43
CA PHE A 379 -12.12 4.07 -6.30
C PHE A 379 -13.58 3.90 -5.85
N ASP A 380 -14.38 4.95 -5.85
CA ASP A 380 -15.81 4.86 -5.49
C ASP A 380 -16.61 3.95 -6.44
N ASP A 381 -16.27 3.95 -7.72
CA ASP A 381 -16.87 3.02 -8.70
C ASP A 381 -16.49 1.57 -8.37
N TRP A 382 -15.25 1.35 -7.94
CA TRP A 382 -14.76 0.03 -7.54
C TRP A 382 -15.45 -0.48 -6.27
N VAL A 383 -15.62 0.36 -5.25
CA VAL A 383 -16.36 0.02 -4.03
C VAL A 383 -17.82 -0.36 -4.34
N LYS A 384 -18.48 0.45 -5.19
CA LYS A 384 -19.85 0.17 -5.61
C LYS A 384 -19.95 -1.17 -6.35
N ALA A 385 -19.08 -1.39 -7.34
CA ALA A 385 -19.08 -2.65 -8.11
C ALA A 385 -18.76 -3.85 -7.23
N TRP A 386 -17.82 -3.72 -6.28
CA TRP A 386 -17.48 -4.78 -5.34
C TRP A 386 -18.69 -5.18 -4.47
N THR A 387 -19.43 -4.19 -3.98
CA THR A 387 -20.68 -4.44 -3.26
C THR A 387 -21.69 -5.19 -4.12
N GLU A 388 -21.85 -4.80 -5.40
CA GLU A 388 -22.76 -5.47 -6.33
C GLU A 388 -22.30 -6.90 -6.70
N ILE A 389 -20.99 -7.16 -6.77
CA ILE A 389 -20.43 -8.50 -7.02
C ILE A 389 -20.79 -9.44 -5.86
N LYS A 390 -20.61 -8.97 -4.63
CA LYS A 390 -20.88 -9.78 -3.45
C LYS A 390 -22.39 -10.01 -3.19
N GLY A 391 -23.24 -9.05 -3.52
CA GLY A 391 -24.72 -9.10 -3.42
C GLY A 391 -25.23 -8.70 -2.09
#